data_e608e26bcc47668c517c91a3b7ae53dc
#
_entry.id   e608e26bcc47668c517c91a3b7ae53dc
#
_cell.length_a   1.000
_cell.length_b   1.000
_cell.length_c   1.000
_cell.angle_alpha   90.00
_cell.angle_beta   90.00
_cell.angle_gamma   90.00
#
_symmetry.space_group_name_H-M   'P 1'
#
loop_
_entity.id
_entity.type
_entity.pdbx_description
1 polymer ?
#
loop_
_entity_poly.entity_id
_entity_poly.type
_entity_poly.pdbx_seq_one_letter_code
_entity_poly.pdbx_strand_id
1 'polypeptide(L)'
;MQKYSMTPALPGIAPQQWPASPSLKMIEGKPALVMFAHPKCPCTRASLSELSRIVSNRQDRVMAIVVFINYATEQNSWDHTNLWDQAVSIPGVQVVRDEQGELSHRFGAVCSGETYFFDSKGNLAFHGGITSSRGHEGDNSGHDAIVSLIQGYATETPTHPVFGCSLKCLHSHQEETL
;
A
#
# COMPACT_ATOMS: atom_id res chain seq x y z
N MET A 1 19.11 16.39 5.02
CA MET A 1 17.69 16.06 4.72
C MET A 1 17.47 15.27 3.42
N GLN A 2 18.13 15.60 2.29
CA GLN A 2 17.96 14.89 1.02
C GLN A 2 18.24 13.37 1.08
N LYS A 3 19.25 12.93 1.83
CA LYS A 3 19.64 11.51 1.91
C LYS A 3 18.54 10.60 2.50
N TYR A 4 17.74 11.09 3.44
CA TYR A 4 16.65 10.33 4.05
C TYR A 4 15.45 10.17 3.11
N SER A 5 15.10 11.20 2.35
CA SER A 5 13.97 11.18 1.42
C SER A 5 14.17 10.22 0.24
N MET A 6 15.44 10.03 -0.18
CA MET A 6 15.83 9.20 -1.32
C MET A 6 16.22 7.76 -0.94
N THR A 7 16.27 7.43 0.37
CA THR A 7 16.59 6.06 0.79
C THR A 7 15.33 5.20 0.77
N PRO A 8 15.25 4.18 -0.11
CA PRO A 8 14.13 3.27 -0.13
C PRO A 8 14.13 2.40 1.14
N ALA A 9 12.95 1.97 1.53
CA ALA A 9 12.81 0.91 2.50
C ALA A 9 13.14 -0.45 1.86
N LEU A 10 13.54 -1.43 2.68
CA LEU A 10 13.64 -2.80 2.21
C LEU A 10 12.21 -3.35 2.04
N PRO A 11 11.82 -3.76 0.82
CA PRO A 11 10.51 -4.34 0.59
C PRO A 11 10.41 -5.72 1.25
N GLY A 12 9.20 -6.15 1.54
CA GLY A 12 8.93 -7.51 1.98
C GLY A 12 9.02 -8.53 0.85
N ILE A 13 8.77 -9.78 1.19
CA ILE A 13 8.70 -10.88 0.21
C ILE A 13 7.26 -11.03 -0.23
N ALA A 14 6.97 -10.60 -1.47
CA ALA A 14 5.65 -10.65 -2.05
C ALA A 14 5.21 -12.09 -2.39
N PRO A 15 3.96 -12.47 -2.10
CA PRO A 15 3.41 -13.74 -2.54
C PRO A 15 3.17 -13.72 -4.05
N GLN A 16 3.48 -14.82 -4.74
CA GLN A 16 3.30 -14.92 -6.19
C GLN A 16 1.82 -15.08 -6.60
N GLN A 17 0.96 -15.44 -5.64
CA GLN A 17 -0.47 -15.62 -5.81
C GLN A 17 -1.20 -14.83 -4.72
N TRP A 18 -2.42 -14.40 -5.02
CA TRP A 18 -3.28 -13.76 -4.01
C TRP A 18 -3.38 -14.62 -2.75
N PRO A 19 -3.00 -14.10 -1.59
CA PRO A 19 -3.01 -14.88 -0.36
C PRO A 19 -4.44 -15.21 0.08
N ALA A 20 -4.69 -16.44 0.44
CA ALA A 20 -5.97 -16.82 1.03
C ALA A 20 -6.21 -16.06 2.33
N SER A 21 -7.31 -15.34 2.41
CA SER A 21 -7.72 -14.62 3.62
C SER A 21 -9.25 -14.62 3.76
N PRO A 22 -9.78 -14.84 4.96
CA PRO A 22 -11.22 -14.73 5.20
C PRO A 22 -11.70 -13.27 5.14
N SER A 23 -10.84 -12.32 5.49
CA SER A 23 -11.17 -10.89 5.60
C SER A 23 -11.00 -10.12 4.31
N LEU A 24 -10.26 -10.65 3.32
CA LEU A 24 -10.01 -9.98 2.05
C LEU A 24 -10.04 -10.96 0.89
N LYS A 25 -11.01 -10.79 0.00
CA LYS A 25 -11.22 -11.66 -1.16
C LYS A 25 -11.16 -10.85 -2.46
N MET A 26 -10.55 -11.42 -3.49
CA MET A 26 -10.65 -10.86 -4.84
C MET A 26 -12.07 -10.98 -5.38
N ILE A 27 -12.44 -10.00 -6.21
CA ILE A 27 -13.62 -10.12 -7.07
C ILE A 27 -13.23 -10.98 -8.28
N GLU A 28 -13.99 -12.05 -8.53
CA GLU A 28 -13.73 -12.95 -9.65
C GLU A 28 -13.66 -12.19 -10.99
N GLY A 29 -12.63 -12.47 -11.77
CA GLY A 29 -12.42 -11.85 -13.08
C GLY A 29 -11.92 -10.40 -13.05
N LYS A 30 -11.70 -9.80 -11.86
CA LYS A 30 -11.24 -8.42 -11.73
C LYS A 30 -9.84 -8.36 -11.11
N PRO A 31 -8.88 -7.64 -11.73
CA PRO A 31 -7.57 -7.45 -11.11
C PRO A 31 -7.69 -6.64 -9.82
N ALA A 32 -6.72 -6.82 -8.93
CA ALA A 32 -6.69 -6.16 -7.62
C ALA A 32 -5.41 -5.36 -7.39
N LEU A 33 -5.58 -4.14 -6.89
CA LEU A 33 -4.53 -3.24 -6.45
C LEU A 33 -4.64 -3.07 -4.94
N VAL A 34 -3.64 -3.52 -4.19
CA VAL A 34 -3.63 -3.47 -2.73
C VAL A 34 -2.45 -2.62 -2.26
N MET A 35 -2.70 -1.61 -1.44
CA MET A 35 -1.68 -0.79 -0.82
C MET A 35 -1.75 -0.90 0.70
N PHE A 36 -0.62 -1.22 1.34
CA PHE A 36 -0.50 -1.22 2.79
C PHE A 36 -0.09 0.15 3.30
N ALA A 37 -0.73 0.59 4.37
CA ALA A 37 -0.57 1.94 4.90
C ALA A 37 -0.45 1.95 6.42
N HIS A 38 0.44 2.80 6.93
CA HIS A 38 0.52 3.09 8.35
C HIS A 38 -0.25 4.39 8.63
N PRO A 39 -1.20 4.41 9.58
CA PRO A 39 -2.11 5.54 9.79
C PRO A 39 -1.43 6.83 10.30
N LYS A 40 -0.19 6.72 10.76
CA LYS A 40 0.61 7.86 11.27
C LYS A 40 1.86 8.16 10.41
N CYS A 41 2.03 7.50 9.25
CA CYS A 41 3.17 7.74 8.39
C CYS A 41 2.93 8.95 7.47
N PRO A 42 3.73 10.01 7.54
CA PRO A 42 3.53 11.20 6.69
C PRO A 42 3.70 10.90 5.19
N CYS A 43 4.50 9.87 4.84
CA CYS A 43 4.68 9.47 3.44
C CYS A 43 3.41 8.84 2.84
N THR A 44 2.52 8.28 3.67
CA THR A 44 1.25 7.69 3.23
C THR A 44 0.39 8.68 2.46
N ARG A 45 0.43 9.97 2.80
CA ARG A 45 -0.33 11.02 2.11
C ARG A 45 -0.02 11.05 0.61
N ALA A 46 1.26 11.09 0.25
CA ALA A 46 1.69 11.08 -1.15
C ALA A 46 1.29 9.78 -1.86
N SER A 47 1.44 8.63 -1.19
CA SER A 47 1.00 7.35 -1.76
C SER A 47 -0.51 7.29 -2.00
N LEU A 48 -1.33 7.86 -1.11
CA LEU A 48 -2.79 7.97 -1.30
C LEU A 48 -3.14 8.92 -2.46
N SER A 49 -2.42 10.03 -2.61
CA SER A 49 -2.61 10.94 -3.75
C SER A 49 -2.28 10.24 -5.07
N GLU A 50 -1.18 9.49 -5.15
CA GLU A 50 -0.82 8.71 -6.34
C GLU A 50 -1.84 7.60 -6.61
N LEU A 51 -2.29 6.87 -5.57
CA LEU A 51 -3.35 5.87 -5.71
C LEU A 51 -4.63 6.49 -6.29
N SER A 52 -5.04 7.67 -5.80
CA SER A 52 -6.20 8.40 -6.31
C SER A 52 -6.07 8.72 -7.80
N ARG A 53 -4.88 9.14 -8.25
CA ARG A 53 -4.58 9.41 -9.68
C ARG A 53 -4.65 8.13 -10.51
N ILE A 54 -4.07 7.03 -10.02
CA ILE A 54 -4.10 5.71 -10.68
C ILE A 54 -5.53 5.23 -10.89
N VAL A 55 -6.39 5.28 -9.87
CA VAL A 55 -7.75 4.73 -9.93
C VAL A 55 -8.77 5.68 -10.57
N SER A 56 -8.42 6.95 -10.74
CA SER A 56 -9.29 7.95 -11.37
C SER A 56 -9.78 7.45 -12.73
N ASN A 57 -11.11 7.40 -12.92
CA ASN A 57 -11.78 6.90 -14.12
C ASN A 57 -11.46 5.44 -14.48
N ARG A 58 -11.02 4.61 -13.50
CA ARG A 58 -10.68 3.19 -13.68
C ARG A 58 -11.30 2.28 -12.62
N GLN A 59 -12.27 2.78 -11.84
CA GLN A 59 -12.88 2.07 -10.72
C GLN A 59 -13.61 0.79 -11.14
N ASP A 60 -14.09 0.74 -12.37
CA ASP A 60 -14.72 -0.43 -12.99
C ASP A 60 -13.70 -1.50 -13.42
N ARG A 61 -12.44 -1.12 -13.65
CA ARG A 61 -11.38 -1.99 -14.21
C ARG A 61 -10.51 -2.67 -13.16
N VAL A 62 -10.44 -2.14 -11.95
CA VAL A 62 -9.59 -2.66 -10.89
C VAL A 62 -10.28 -2.59 -9.54
N MET A 63 -10.09 -3.60 -8.70
CA MET A 63 -10.47 -3.57 -7.30
C MET A 63 -9.33 -2.90 -6.52
N ALA A 64 -9.52 -1.67 -6.08
CA ALA A 64 -8.50 -0.92 -5.34
C ALA A 64 -8.78 -0.98 -3.83
N ILE A 65 -7.76 -1.32 -3.06
CA ILE A 65 -7.85 -1.54 -1.62
C ILE A 65 -6.70 -0.84 -0.91
N VAL A 66 -7.01 -0.11 0.15
CA VAL A 66 -6.03 0.38 1.11
C VAL A 66 -6.20 -0.37 2.43
N VAL A 67 -5.13 -1.01 2.87
CA VAL A 67 -5.09 -1.78 4.10
C VAL A 67 -4.31 -0.99 5.14
N PHE A 68 -5.00 -0.43 6.13
CA PHE A 68 -4.36 0.26 7.25
C PHE A 68 -4.05 -0.72 8.37
N ILE A 69 -2.76 -0.76 8.73
CA ILE A 69 -2.34 -1.56 9.88
C ILE A 69 -2.95 -1.01 11.18
N ASN A 70 -3.46 -1.90 12.00
CA ASN A 70 -4.08 -1.56 13.28
C ASN A 70 -3.49 -2.44 14.40
N TYR A 71 -2.52 -1.90 15.13
CA TYR A 71 -2.01 -2.47 16.37
C TYR A 71 -2.60 -1.73 17.58
N ALA A 72 -3.89 -1.43 17.53
CA ALA A 72 -4.54 -0.71 18.61
C ALA A 72 -4.42 -1.49 19.92
N THR A 73 -3.91 -0.82 20.95
CA THR A 73 -4.11 -1.17 22.34
C THR A 73 -5.31 -0.38 22.86
N GLU A 74 -5.87 -0.75 24.01
CA GLU A 74 -6.99 -0.03 24.64
C GLU A 74 -6.75 1.49 24.82
N GLN A 75 -5.48 1.92 24.74
CA GLN A 75 -5.06 3.32 24.93
C GLN A 75 -4.78 4.08 23.63
N ASN A 76 -4.72 3.41 22.47
CA ASN A 76 -4.41 4.01 21.18
C ASN A 76 -5.37 3.53 20.11
N SER A 77 -6.49 4.21 19.96
CA SER A 77 -7.33 4.03 18.77
C SER A 77 -6.63 4.67 17.57
N TRP A 78 -6.34 3.88 16.55
CA TRP A 78 -5.82 4.36 15.26
C TRP A 78 -6.95 4.58 14.26
N ASP A 79 -8.17 4.53 14.76
CA ASP A 79 -9.38 4.81 14.02
C ASP A 79 -9.48 6.29 13.69
N HIS A 80 -9.93 6.60 12.49
CA HIS A 80 -10.24 7.98 12.06
C HIS A 80 -9.04 8.95 12.08
N THR A 81 -7.91 8.53 11.51
CA THR A 81 -6.84 9.49 11.20
C THR A 81 -7.17 10.24 9.91
N ASN A 82 -6.57 11.44 9.73
CA ASN A 82 -6.71 12.20 8.48
C ASN A 82 -6.32 11.38 7.22
N LEU A 83 -5.42 10.40 7.37
CA LEU A 83 -5.01 9.51 6.27
C LEU A 83 -6.08 8.46 5.98
N TRP A 84 -6.77 7.97 7.00
CA TRP A 84 -7.94 7.10 6.84
C TRP A 84 -9.05 7.83 6.09
N ASP A 85 -9.40 9.05 6.53
CA ASP A 85 -10.43 9.86 5.90
C ASP A 85 -10.07 10.20 4.46
N GLN A 86 -8.79 10.50 4.18
CA GLN A 86 -8.29 10.70 2.82
C GLN A 86 -8.51 9.44 1.96
N ALA A 87 -8.15 8.25 2.46
CA ALA A 87 -8.33 6.99 1.72
C ALA A 87 -9.80 6.69 1.44
N VAL A 88 -10.68 6.86 2.44
CA VAL A 88 -12.15 6.68 2.29
C VAL A 88 -12.73 7.65 1.27
N SER A 89 -12.17 8.84 1.14
CA SER A 89 -12.64 9.85 0.16
C SER A 89 -12.28 9.54 -1.30
N ILE A 90 -11.39 8.55 -1.56
CA ILE A 90 -11.01 8.18 -2.92
C ILE A 90 -12.12 7.32 -3.55
N PRO A 91 -12.77 7.76 -4.64
CA PRO A 91 -13.84 6.99 -5.26
C PRO A 91 -13.37 5.62 -5.74
N GLY A 92 -14.14 4.57 -5.39
CA GLY A 92 -13.87 3.19 -5.80
C GLY A 92 -12.77 2.49 -5.01
N VAL A 93 -12.23 3.11 -3.97
CA VAL A 93 -11.27 2.49 -3.05
C VAL A 93 -12.00 1.88 -1.85
N GLN A 94 -11.73 0.62 -1.57
CA GLN A 94 -12.11 -0.04 -0.34
C GLN A 94 -11.03 0.19 0.72
N VAL A 95 -11.42 0.62 1.90
CA VAL A 95 -10.49 0.78 3.04
C VAL A 95 -10.74 -0.32 4.05
N VAL A 96 -9.68 -1.02 4.44
CA VAL A 96 -9.72 -2.19 5.33
C VAL A 96 -8.77 -1.98 6.50
N ARG A 97 -9.16 -2.42 7.68
CA ARG A 97 -8.27 -2.51 8.85
C ARG A 97 -7.55 -3.85 8.85
N ASP A 98 -6.26 -3.81 9.09
CA ASP A 98 -5.42 -4.99 9.31
C ASP A 98 -5.22 -5.18 10.79
N GLU A 99 -6.14 -5.90 11.41
CA GLU A 99 -6.10 -6.16 12.84
C GLU A 99 -4.87 -7.03 13.18
N GLN A 100 -4.02 -6.50 14.06
CA GLN A 100 -2.78 -7.14 14.52
C GLN A 100 -1.79 -7.50 13.38
N GLY A 101 -1.93 -6.92 12.21
CA GLY A 101 -1.03 -7.14 11.08
C GLY A 101 -1.20 -8.51 10.39
N GLU A 102 -2.38 -9.11 10.45
CA GLU A 102 -2.64 -10.41 9.82
C GLU A 102 -2.51 -10.33 8.29
N LEU A 103 -3.13 -9.32 7.68
CA LEU A 103 -3.06 -9.12 6.22
C LEU A 103 -1.64 -8.74 5.78
N SER A 104 -1.00 -7.80 6.45
CA SER A 104 0.38 -7.43 6.13
C SER A 104 1.34 -8.61 6.22
N HIS A 105 1.17 -9.49 7.19
CA HIS A 105 1.95 -10.72 7.28
C HIS A 105 1.69 -11.67 6.10
N ARG A 106 0.42 -11.87 5.69
CA ARG A 106 0.06 -12.74 4.56
C ARG A 106 0.57 -12.24 3.21
N PHE A 107 0.56 -10.91 3.02
CA PHE A 107 1.09 -10.28 1.81
C PHE A 107 2.60 -10.05 1.86
N GLY A 108 3.23 -10.27 3.01
CA GLY A 108 4.64 -9.98 3.23
C GLY A 108 4.94 -8.48 3.28
N ALA A 109 3.94 -7.63 3.52
CA ALA A 109 4.11 -6.19 3.57
C ALA A 109 4.83 -5.76 4.86
N VAL A 110 5.86 -4.92 4.71
CA VAL A 110 6.68 -4.45 5.82
C VAL A 110 6.78 -2.92 5.88
N CYS A 111 6.37 -2.23 4.81
CA CYS A 111 6.48 -0.79 4.68
C CYS A 111 5.16 -0.13 4.29
N SER A 112 4.92 1.07 4.81
CA SER A 112 3.82 1.91 4.37
C SER A 112 4.04 2.39 2.94
N GLY A 113 3.00 2.32 2.09
CA GLY A 113 3.08 2.59 0.65
C GLY A 113 3.49 1.37 -0.18
N GLU A 114 3.74 0.23 0.44
CA GLU A 114 4.00 -1.03 -0.27
C GLU A 114 2.73 -1.48 -0.98
N THR A 115 2.83 -1.65 -2.30
CA THR A 115 1.70 -1.81 -3.21
C THR A 115 1.88 -3.07 -4.04
N TYR A 116 0.80 -3.80 -4.22
CA TYR A 116 0.73 -5.07 -4.97
C TYR A 116 -0.34 -4.97 -6.03
N PHE A 117 -0.04 -5.42 -7.23
CA PHE A 117 -1.04 -5.61 -8.27
C PHE A 117 -1.12 -7.08 -8.66
N PHE A 118 -2.31 -7.64 -8.54
CA PHE A 118 -2.62 -9.00 -8.97
C PHE A 118 -3.52 -8.96 -10.19
N ASP A 119 -3.24 -9.81 -11.16
CA ASP A 119 -4.09 -9.97 -12.33
C ASP A 119 -5.46 -10.59 -11.95
N SER A 120 -6.37 -10.70 -12.92
CA SER A 120 -7.71 -11.26 -12.70
C SER A 120 -7.72 -12.75 -12.31
N LYS A 121 -6.56 -13.43 -12.41
CA LYS A 121 -6.37 -14.83 -11.98
C LYS A 121 -5.69 -14.93 -10.63
N GLY A 122 -5.33 -13.80 -10.04
CA GLY A 122 -4.64 -13.71 -8.75
C GLY A 122 -3.12 -13.88 -8.84
N ASN A 123 -2.50 -13.82 -10.03
CA ASN A 123 -1.05 -13.82 -10.14
C ASN A 123 -0.49 -12.43 -9.86
N LEU A 124 0.62 -12.36 -9.12
CA LEU A 124 1.32 -11.10 -8.89
C LEU A 124 1.94 -10.58 -10.19
N ALA A 125 1.58 -9.35 -10.56
CA ALA A 125 2.12 -8.66 -11.74
C ALA A 125 2.97 -7.43 -11.40
N PHE A 126 2.81 -6.86 -10.20
CA PHE A 126 3.65 -5.77 -9.71
C PHE A 126 3.75 -5.81 -8.18
N HIS A 127 4.95 -5.44 -7.68
CA HIS A 127 5.21 -5.23 -6.25
C HIS A 127 6.19 -4.08 -6.05
N GLY A 128 5.81 -3.08 -5.27
CA GLY A 128 6.69 -1.95 -4.97
C GLY A 128 5.95 -0.70 -4.52
N GLY A 129 6.65 0.43 -4.53
CA GLY A 129 6.08 1.75 -4.24
C GLY A 129 5.49 2.42 -5.47
N ILE A 130 4.65 3.42 -5.25
CA ILE A 130 4.02 4.25 -6.27
C ILE A 130 4.36 5.74 -6.09
N THR A 131 5.50 6.02 -5.48
CA THR A 131 6.04 7.38 -5.29
C THR A 131 7.51 7.40 -5.66
N SER A 132 8.02 8.52 -6.16
CA SER A 132 9.42 8.67 -6.57
C SER A 132 10.40 8.82 -5.41
N SER A 133 9.91 9.26 -4.24
CA SER A 133 10.64 9.39 -2.99
C SER A 133 9.68 9.59 -1.81
N ARG A 134 10.21 9.68 -0.57
CA ARG A 134 9.38 9.86 0.62
C ARG A 134 8.58 11.16 0.56
N GLY A 135 7.24 11.04 0.59
CA GLY A 135 6.33 12.18 0.62
C GLY A 135 6.28 13.00 -0.68
N HIS A 136 6.77 12.47 -1.80
CA HIS A 136 6.74 13.15 -3.09
C HIS A 136 5.69 12.52 -4.01
N GLU A 137 4.86 13.39 -4.56
CA GLU A 137 3.89 13.08 -5.61
C GLU A 137 4.50 13.39 -6.98
N GLY A 138 4.01 12.75 -8.02
CA GLY A 138 4.40 13.02 -9.40
C GLY A 138 4.89 11.79 -10.15
N ASP A 139 5.40 12.00 -11.34
CA ASP A 139 5.76 10.96 -12.27
C ASP A 139 6.76 9.96 -11.67
N ASN A 140 6.40 8.69 -11.73
CA ASN A 140 7.24 7.60 -11.28
C ASN A 140 6.88 6.29 -12.00
N SER A 141 7.86 5.42 -12.19
CA SER A 141 7.69 4.18 -12.95
C SER A 141 6.77 3.16 -12.27
N GLY A 142 6.59 3.23 -10.95
CA GLY A 142 5.63 2.39 -10.22
C GLY A 142 4.18 2.76 -10.56
N HIS A 143 3.88 4.05 -10.61
CA HIS A 143 2.59 4.57 -11.08
C HIS A 143 2.31 4.11 -12.52
N ASP A 144 3.26 4.34 -13.43
CA ASP A 144 3.10 4.03 -14.86
C ASP A 144 2.91 2.53 -15.11
N ALA A 145 3.66 1.69 -14.37
CA ALA A 145 3.54 0.24 -14.43
C ALA A 145 2.12 -0.22 -14.07
N ILE A 146 1.55 0.29 -12.97
CA ILE A 146 0.20 -0.08 -12.53
C ILE A 146 -0.85 0.42 -13.51
N VAL A 147 -0.72 1.65 -14.03
CA VAL A 147 -1.65 2.17 -15.06
C VAL A 147 -1.64 1.28 -16.29
N SER A 148 -0.46 0.86 -16.78
CA SER A 148 -0.33 -0.07 -17.91
C SER A 148 -1.01 -1.41 -17.63
N LEU A 149 -0.78 -1.99 -16.45
CA LEU A 149 -1.40 -3.26 -16.04
C LEU A 149 -2.94 -3.17 -15.96
N ILE A 150 -3.50 -2.07 -15.45
CA ILE A 150 -4.95 -1.84 -15.42
C ILE A 150 -5.53 -1.74 -16.83
N GLN A 151 -4.76 -1.23 -17.79
CA GLN A 151 -5.14 -1.13 -19.20
C GLN A 151 -5.00 -2.46 -19.95
N GLY A 152 -4.42 -3.50 -19.32
CA GLY A 152 -4.20 -4.82 -19.89
C GLY A 152 -2.89 -4.97 -20.65
N TYR A 153 -1.96 -4.01 -20.50
CA TYR A 153 -0.62 -4.10 -21.09
C TYR A 153 0.36 -4.74 -20.09
N ALA A 154 1.38 -5.40 -20.63
CA ALA A 154 2.51 -5.85 -19.81
C ALA A 154 3.34 -4.65 -19.33
N THR A 155 3.99 -4.79 -18.18
CA THR A 155 4.96 -3.81 -17.69
C THR A 155 6.38 -4.34 -17.78
N GLU A 156 7.32 -3.46 -18.16
CA GLU A 156 8.76 -3.75 -18.14
C GLU A 156 9.35 -3.56 -16.72
N THR A 157 8.60 -2.89 -15.82
CA THR A 157 9.01 -2.60 -14.46
C THR A 157 8.04 -3.26 -13.45
N PRO A 158 8.16 -4.59 -13.23
CA PRO A 158 7.27 -5.30 -12.30
C PRO A 158 7.58 -4.99 -10.83
N THR A 159 8.65 -4.25 -10.56
CA THR A 159 9.05 -3.83 -9.21
C THR A 159 9.49 -2.38 -9.18
N HIS A 160 9.26 -1.71 -8.06
CA HIS A 160 9.70 -0.33 -7.82
C HIS A 160 10.10 -0.16 -6.35
N PRO A 161 11.11 0.68 -6.03
CA PRO A 161 11.47 0.96 -4.65
C PRO A 161 10.30 1.49 -3.82
N VAL A 162 10.20 1.07 -2.56
CA VAL A 162 9.19 1.57 -1.61
C VAL A 162 9.78 2.69 -0.77
N PHE A 163 9.10 3.82 -0.70
CA PHE A 163 9.50 4.98 0.09
C PHE A 163 8.50 5.24 1.21
N GLY A 164 8.62 4.49 2.32
CA GLY A 164 7.70 4.56 3.45
C GLY A 164 8.34 4.22 4.78
N CYS A 165 7.57 4.37 5.84
CA CYS A 165 7.97 3.94 7.18
C CYS A 165 7.68 2.45 7.35
N SER A 166 8.42 1.77 8.23
CA SER A 166 8.08 0.39 8.59
C SER A 166 6.67 0.30 9.16
N LEU A 167 5.94 -0.76 8.79
CA LEU A 167 4.63 -1.07 9.37
C LEU A 167 4.74 -1.54 10.84
N LYS A 168 5.91 -2.08 11.24
CA LYS A 168 6.15 -2.65 12.58
C LYS A 168 6.79 -1.68 13.57
N CYS A 169 7.30 -0.53 13.13
CA CYS A 169 8.08 0.38 13.99
C CYS A 169 7.22 1.48 14.61
N LEU A 170 6.60 1.23 15.76
CA LEU A 170 6.26 2.30 16.74
C LEU A 170 6.25 1.79 18.20
N HIS A 171 6.91 0.66 18.50
CA HIS A 171 7.02 0.20 19.89
C HIS A 171 8.43 0.31 20.51
N SER A 172 9.41 0.97 19.85
CA SER A 172 10.78 1.05 20.36
C SER A 172 11.24 2.44 20.77
N HIS A 173 10.35 3.30 21.30
CA HIS A 173 10.74 4.54 21.97
C HIS A 173 10.24 4.63 23.42
N GLN A 174 10.26 3.52 24.14
CA GLN A 174 10.20 3.54 25.61
C GLN A 174 11.03 2.38 26.14
N GLU A 175 12.35 2.57 26.17
CA GLU A 175 13.27 1.94 27.09
C GLU A 175 14.71 2.29 26.70
N GLU A 176 15.06 3.58 26.91
CA GLU A 176 16.44 3.98 27.22
C GLU A 176 16.35 5.19 28.13
N THR A 177 16.04 4.91 29.39
CA THR A 177 16.42 5.76 30.53
C THR A 177 16.77 4.84 31.66
N LEU A 178 18.07 4.56 31.79
CA LEU A 178 18.84 4.49 33.05
C LEU A 178 20.31 4.36 32.73
#